data_9d927d43b98fc12d5cdc5d48112ce204
#
_entry.id   9d927d43b98fc12d5cdc5d48112ce204
#
_cell.length_a   1.000
_cell.length_b   1.000
_cell.length_c   1.000
_cell.angle_alpha   90.00
_cell.angle_beta   90.00
_cell.angle_gamma   90.00
#
_symmetry.space_group_name_H-M   'P 1'
#
loop_
_entity.id
_entity.type
_entity.pdbx_description
1 polymer ?
#
loop_
_entity_poly.entity_id
_entity_poly.type
_entity_poly.pdbx_seq_one_letter_code
_entity_poly.pdbx_strand_id
1 'polypeptide(L)'
;GDVYKRQMLYQAKVYGETFCYYKDYSRGHQIPSADRTATDELNSQTFYASNMTPQNGDFNGGIWASLEGKIRENMCQDTLYVVTGCYFGNGYTTTYDGYYGNNADPASKICPVPTHYFKVVLRTRSGNSGKAVGQCGSDELKAIGFWLEHRNDYPQTFSTEYCKSVEYIEQQTGFTFFPSVPKEVKKQCTPSDWVL
;
A
#
# COMPACT_ATOMS: atom_id res chain seq x y z
N GLY A 1 7.70 3.65 14.17
CA GLY A 1 7.70 4.76 13.22
C GLY A 1 9.05 5.42 13.06
N ASP A 2 9.63 5.97 14.13
CA ASP A 2 10.87 6.77 14.02
C ASP A 2 12.13 5.93 13.73
N VAL A 3 12.21 4.72 14.23
CA VAL A 3 13.37 3.84 13.99
C VAL A 3 13.44 3.45 12.52
N TYR A 4 12.32 3.09 11.91
CA TYR A 4 12.21 2.75 10.51
C TYR A 4 12.56 3.95 9.61
N LYS A 5 12.02 5.12 9.90
CA LYS A 5 12.32 6.37 9.20
C LYS A 5 13.81 6.74 9.27
N ARG A 6 14.43 6.58 10.45
CA ARG A 6 15.87 6.84 10.63
C ARG A 6 16.73 5.87 9.81
N GLN A 7 16.36 4.60 9.77
CA GLN A 7 17.08 3.60 8.99
C GLN A 7 17.02 3.90 7.49
N MET A 8 15.87 4.23 6.96
CA MET A 8 15.70 4.59 5.55
C MET A 8 16.45 5.88 5.18
N LEU A 9 16.38 6.92 6.05
CA LEU A 9 17.11 8.17 5.84
C LEU A 9 18.63 7.98 5.93
N TYR A 10 19.10 7.15 6.85
CA TYR A 10 20.52 6.84 6.96
C TYR A 10 21.04 6.13 5.71
N GLN A 11 20.28 5.19 5.20
CA GLN A 11 20.61 4.49 3.96
C GLN A 11 20.66 5.44 2.76
N ALA A 12 19.66 6.29 2.58
CA ALA A 12 19.65 7.30 1.54
C ALA A 12 20.87 8.23 1.62
N LYS A 13 21.30 8.60 2.83
CA LYS A 13 22.43 9.50 3.06
C LYS A 13 23.79 8.83 2.81
N VAL A 14 23.96 7.57 3.18
CA VAL A 14 25.26 6.87 3.12
C VAL A 14 25.54 6.30 1.74
N TYR A 15 24.50 5.92 1.02
CA TYR A 15 24.64 5.14 -0.21
C TYR A 15 24.12 5.86 -1.47
N GLY A 16 23.59 7.08 -1.36
CA GLY A 16 23.04 7.85 -2.47
C GLY A 16 21.67 7.33 -2.96
N GLU A 17 21.17 7.85 -4.05
CA GLU A 17 19.82 7.55 -4.53
C GLU A 17 19.59 6.08 -4.95
N THR A 18 20.64 5.31 -5.13
CA THR A 18 20.60 3.89 -5.51
C THR A 18 20.30 2.95 -4.34
N PHE A 19 20.16 3.44 -3.15
CA PHE A 19 20.38 2.73 -1.88
C PHE A 19 19.21 2.20 -1.13
N CYS A 20 18.05 2.25 -1.66
CA CYS A 20 16.96 1.43 -1.15
C CYS A 20 16.97 0.03 -1.78
N TYR A 21 18.03 -0.33 -2.48
CA TYR A 21 18.23 -1.66 -2.99
C TYR A 21 19.03 -2.48 -1.99
N TYR A 22 18.35 -3.06 -1.03
CA TYR A 22 18.79 -4.35 -0.59
C TYR A 22 18.70 -5.27 -1.80
N LYS A 23 19.63 -6.15 -1.94
CA LYS A 23 19.83 -7.02 -3.11
C LYS A 23 18.56 -7.57 -3.75
N ASP A 24 17.50 -7.71 -2.96
CA ASP A 24 16.24 -8.33 -3.37
C ASP A 24 14.99 -7.45 -3.16
N TYR A 25 15.13 -6.18 -2.72
CA TYR A 25 14.01 -5.31 -2.41
C TYR A 25 14.08 -3.96 -3.12
N SER A 26 12.94 -3.54 -3.66
CA SER A 26 12.73 -2.20 -4.18
C SER A 26 12.13 -1.27 -3.13
N ARG A 27 12.11 0.01 -3.44
CA ARG A 27 11.40 1.04 -2.67
C ARG A 27 9.90 0.88 -2.90
N GLY A 28 9.21 0.14 -2.03
CA GLY A 28 7.77 -0.03 -2.10
C GLY A 28 7.04 1.20 -1.59
N HIS A 29 6.42 1.95 -2.49
CA HIS A 29 5.60 3.10 -2.13
C HIS A 29 4.31 2.67 -1.45
N GLN A 30 3.92 3.37 -0.36
CA GLN A 30 2.58 3.25 0.21
C GLN A 30 1.59 4.10 -0.60
N ILE A 31 1.90 5.38 -0.79
CA ILE A 31 1.21 6.25 -1.74
C ILE A 31 2.03 6.23 -3.03
N PRO A 32 1.49 5.72 -4.14
CA PRO A 32 2.21 5.68 -5.41
C PRO A 32 2.61 7.07 -5.92
N SER A 33 3.79 7.17 -6.53
CA SER A 33 4.23 8.41 -7.17
C SER A 33 3.21 8.87 -8.23
N ALA A 34 2.64 7.95 -9.00
CA ALA A 34 1.63 8.24 -10.01
C ALA A 34 0.32 8.83 -9.46
N ASP A 35 0.07 8.76 -8.15
CA ASP A 35 -1.11 9.35 -7.51
C ASP A 35 -0.88 10.80 -7.04
N ARG A 36 0.32 11.34 -7.23
CA ARG A 36 0.73 12.68 -6.77
C ARG A 36 1.48 13.45 -7.86
N THR A 37 0.89 13.53 -9.05
CA THR A 37 1.53 14.16 -10.23
C THR A 37 1.07 15.60 -10.49
N ALA A 38 0.25 16.19 -9.63
CA ALA A 38 -0.26 17.54 -9.84
C ALA A 38 0.82 18.61 -9.75
N THR A 39 1.84 18.44 -8.92
CA THR A 39 3.04 19.28 -8.84
C THR A 39 4.26 18.43 -8.50
N ASP A 40 5.46 18.92 -8.86
CA ASP A 40 6.73 18.26 -8.53
C ASP A 40 6.92 18.13 -6.99
N GLU A 41 6.45 19.13 -6.24
CA GLU A 41 6.51 19.11 -4.79
C GLU A 41 5.66 17.98 -4.19
N LEU A 42 4.42 17.83 -4.64
CA LEU A 42 3.56 16.72 -4.20
C LEU A 42 4.13 15.37 -4.61
N ASN A 43 4.70 15.28 -5.80
CA ASN A 43 5.33 14.04 -6.26
C ASN A 43 6.56 13.71 -5.41
N SER A 44 7.44 14.67 -5.15
CA SER A 44 8.66 14.45 -4.36
C SER A 44 8.37 13.96 -2.94
N GLN A 45 7.24 14.31 -2.33
CA GLN A 45 6.83 13.82 -1.01
C GLN A 45 6.58 12.31 -1.00
N THR A 46 6.22 11.72 -2.13
CA THR A 46 6.03 10.25 -2.22
C THR A 46 7.34 9.49 -2.04
N PHE A 47 8.48 10.14 -2.22
CA PHE A 47 9.81 9.55 -2.03
C PHE A 47 10.38 9.70 -0.61
N TYR A 48 9.60 10.25 0.32
CA TYR A 48 10.01 10.28 1.72
C TYR A 48 10.10 8.87 2.30
N ALA A 49 11.10 8.64 3.15
CA ALA A 49 11.33 7.36 3.79
C ALA A 49 10.10 6.85 4.59
N SER A 50 9.26 7.76 5.09
CA SER A 50 8.01 7.42 5.77
C SER A 50 6.94 6.82 4.84
N ASN A 51 7.13 6.92 3.52
CA ASN A 51 6.25 6.35 2.49
C ASN A 51 6.82 5.08 1.85
N MET A 52 7.95 4.57 2.34
CA MET A 52 8.67 3.45 1.73
C MET A 52 8.71 2.24 2.65
N THR A 53 8.58 1.07 2.05
CA THR A 53 8.81 -0.23 2.69
C THR A 53 9.65 -1.12 1.78
N PRO A 54 10.44 -2.08 2.34
CA PRO A 54 11.11 -3.09 1.52
C PRO A 54 10.08 -3.94 0.78
N GLN A 55 10.10 -3.92 -0.55
CA GLN A 55 9.16 -4.65 -1.38
C GLN A 55 9.90 -5.44 -2.46
N ASN A 56 9.57 -6.72 -2.66
CA ASN A 56 10.15 -7.54 -3.71
C ASN A 56 9.98 -6.85 -5.07
N GLY A 57 11.01 -6.87 -5.91
CA GLY A 57 11.02 -6.16 -7.20
C GLY A 57 9.90 -6.61 -8.14
N ASP A 58 9.72 -7.93 -8.28
CA ASP A 58 8.68 -8.50 -9.15
C ASP A 58 7.28 -8.27 -8.60
N PHE A 59 7.11 -8.30 -7.28
CA PHE A 59 5.86 -7.92 -6.64
C PHE A 59 5.53 -6.44 -6.88
N ASN A 60 6.48 -5.56 -6.60
CA ASN A 60 6.31 -4.11 -6.70
C ASN A 60 6.03 -3.66 -8.15
N GLY A 61 6.83 -4.13 -9.11
CA GLY A 61 6.70 -3.78 -10.52
C GLY A 61 5.64 -4.57 -11.29
N GLY A 62 5.19 -5.69 -10.73
CA GLY A 62 4.19 -6.58 -11.31
C GLY A 62 2.78 -6.36 -10.76
N ILE A 63 2.31 -7.32 -9.98
CA ILE A 63 0.92 -7.34 -9.48
C ILE A 63 0.54 -6.10 -8.68
N TRP A 64 1.46 -5.55 -7.87
CA TRP A 64 1.18 -4.36 -7.06
C TRP A 64 0.99 -3.12 -7.93
N ALA A 65 1.89 -2.88 -8.90
CA ALA A 65 1.75 -1.80 -9.87
C ALA A 65 0.48 -1.94 -10.73
N SER A 66 0.13 -3.18 -11.12
CA SER A 66 -1.12 -3.49 -11.81
C SER A 66 -2.34 -3.10 -10.96
N LEU A 67 -2.37 -3.49 -9.67
CA LEU A 67 -3.44 -3.10 -8.75
C LEU A 67 -3.55 -1.58 -8.60
N GLU A 68 -2.44 -0.88 -8.48
CA GLU A 68 -2.43 0.59 -8.40
C GLU A 68 -3.02 1.23 -9.65
N GLY A 69 -2.71 0.70 -10.82
CA GLY A 69 -3.31 1.10 -12.09
C GLY A 69 -4.83 0.91 -12.07
N LYS A 70 -5.28 -0.26 -11.66
CA LYS A 70 -6.71 -0.58 -11.55
C LYS A 70 -7.46 0.32 -10.57
N ILE A 71 -6.86 0.66 -9.44
CA ILE A 71 -7.47 1.60 -8.49
C ILE A 71 -7.61 2.99 -9.13
N ARG A 72 -6.61 3.48 -9.90
CA ARG A 72 -6.70 4.76 -10.62
C ARG A 72 -7.81 4.77 -11.68
N GLU A 73 -8.07 3.65 -12.36
CA GLU A 73 -9.18 3.52 -13.31
C GLU A 73 -10.55 3.71 -12.65
N ASN A 74 -10.65 3.60 -11.31
CA ASN A 74 -11.86 3.84 -10.55
C ASN A 74 -12.02 5.28 -10.04
N MET A 75 -11.15 6.22 -10.42
CA MET A 75 -11.34 7.64 -10.11
C MET A 75 -12.65 8.17 -10.71
N CYS A 76 -13.27 9.11 -10.02
CA CYS A 76 -14.57 9.65 -10.37
C CYS A 76 -14.65 11.14 -9.95
N GLN A 77 -15.78 11.79 -10.14
CA GLN A 77 -15.98 13.17 -9.70
C GLN A 77 -16.06 13.29 -8.18
N ASP A 78 -16.62 12.29 -7.52
CA ASP A 78 -16.59 12.18 -6.06
C ASP A 78 -15.20 11.72 -5.58
N THR A 79 -14.97 11.82 -4.27
CA THR A 79 -13.70 11.39 -3.69
C THR A 79 -13.56 9.87 -3.69
N LEU A 80 -12.46 9.36 -4.24
CA LEU A 80 -11.98 7.99 -4.06
C LEU A 80 -11.05 7.95 -2.84
N TYR A 81 -11.46 7.25 -1.80
CA TYR A 81 -10.65 7.07 -0.60
C TYR A 81 -9.83 5.79 -0.73
N VAL A 82 -8.52 5.90 -0.58
CA VAL A 82 -7.59 4.77 -0.64
C VAL A 82 -6.71 4.80 0.59
N VAL A 83 -6.70 3.70 1.34
CA VAL A 83 -5.71 3.47 2.40
C VAL A 83 -4.81 2.33 1.97
N THR A 84 -3.51 2.55 2.00
CA THR A 84 -2.50 1.54 1.72
C THR A 84 -1.74 1.24 3.00
N GLY A 85 -1.39 -0.01 3.22
CA GLY A 85 -0.55 -0.41 4.33
C GLY A 85 0.17 -1.72 4.08
N CYS A 86 1.04 -2.05 5.03
CA CYS A 86 1.71 -3.33 5.07
C CYS A 86 1.51 -3.99 6.44
N TYR A 87 1.62 -5.30 6.47
CA TYR A 87 1.41 -6.10 7.67
C TYR A 87 2.64 -6.97 7.95
N PHE A 88 3.01 -7.03 9.21
CA PHE A 88 4.11 -7.82 9.72
C PHE A 88 3.53 -8.99 10.52
N GLY A 89 3.28 -10.11 9.85
CA GLY A 89 2.81 -11.34 10.49
C GLY A 89 3.90 -12.04 11.27
N ASN A 90 3.52 -13.10 11.98
CA ASN A 90 4.49 -13.94 12.68
C ASN A 90 5.52 -14.51 11.69
N GLY A 91 6.80 -14.43 12.06
CA GLY A 91 7.90 -14.92 11.23
C GLY A 91 8.32 -13.95 10.10
N TYR A 92 7.98 -12.66 10.20
CA TYR A 92 8.54 -11.68 9.27
C TYR A 92 10.07 -11.70 9.29
N THR A 93 10.68 -11.44 8.14
CA THR A 93 12.13 -11.36 7.97
C THR A 93 12.62 -9.92 8.07
N THR A 94 13.94 -9.74 7.98
CA THR A 94 14.57 -8.43 7.94
C THR A 94 15.48 -8.33 6.72
N THR A 95 15.80 -7.10 6.32
CA THR A 95 16.66 -6.84 5.16
C THR A 95 18.16 -7.09 5.44
N TYR A 96 18.51 -7.58 6.60
CA TYR A 96 19.91 -7.87 6.95
C TYR A 96 20.44 -9.07 6.15
N ASP A 97 21.42 -8.81 5.29
CA ASP A 97 22.12 -9.84 4.49
C ASP A 97 23.64 -9.89 4.76
N GLY A 98 24.13 -9.20 5.78
CA GLY A 98 25.56 -9.14 6.12
C GLY A 98 26.43 -8.33 5.15
N TYR A 99 25.84 -7.63 4.20
CA TYR A 99 26.57 -6.91 3.12
C TYR A 99 27.18 -5.57 3.55
N TYR A 100 27.02 -5.15 4.79
CA TYR A 100 27.55 -3.86 5.23
C TYR A 100 29.00 -3.97 5.63
N GLY A 101 29.86 -3.29 4.83
CA GLY A 101 31.29 -3.23 5.06
C GLY A 101 31.67 -2.85 6.51
N ASN A 102 32.89 -3.14 6.87
CA ASN A 102 33.49 -3.27 8.19
C ASN A 102 33.29 -2.15 9.23
N ASN A 103 32.56 -1.07 8.93
CA ASN A 103 32.43 0.11 9.82
C ASN A 103 31.00 0.56 10.11
N ALA A 104 30.00 -0.25 9.81
CA ALA A 104 28.63 0.17 9.98
C ALA A 104 27.93 -0.69 11.05
N ASP A 105 27.29 -0.04 12.01
CA ASP A 105 26.43 -0.73 12.97
C ASP A 105 25.33 -1.49 12.24
N PRO A 106 25.36 -2.83 12.19
CA PRO A 106 24.37 -3.62 11.46
C PRO A 106 22.94 -3.40 11.99
N ALA A 107 22.80 -3.16 13.29
CA ALA A 107 21.50 -2.98 13.92
C ALA A 107 20.76 -1.72 13.42
N SER A 108 21.50 -0.67 13.03
CA SER A 108 20.90 0.58 12.53
C SER A 108 20.38 0.48 11.09
N LYS A 109 20.66 -0.63 10.39
CA LYS A 109 20.38 -0.82 8.95
C LYS A 109 19.37 -1.91 8.67
N ILE A 110 18.93 -2.60 9.71
CA ILE A 110 17.93 -3.67 9.58
C ILE A 110 16.56 -3.05 9.47
N CYS A 111 15.87 -3.31 8.35
CA CYS A 111 14.46 -2.97 8.18
C CYS A 111 13.62 -4.25 8.23
N PRO A 112 12.52 -4.28 8.98
CA PRO A 112 11.58 -5.38 8.89
C PRO A 112 10.95 -5.43 7.49
N VAL A 113 10.82 -6.63 6.94
CA VAL A 113 10.17 -6.88 5.66
C VAL A 113 8.72 -7.28 5.91
N PRO A 114 7.74 -6.57 5.35
CA PRO A 114 6.34 -6.93 5.51
C PRO A 114 6.06 -8.34 4.96
N THR A 115 5.15 -9.06 5.61
CA THR A 115 4.66 -10.36 5.11
C THR A 115 3.49 -10.20 4.15
N HIS A 116 2.73 -9.10 4.27
CA HIS A 116 1.59 -8.79 3.40
C HIS A 116 1.51 -7.29 3.11
N TYR A 117 0.88 -6.99 1.99
CA TYR A 117 0.48 -5.65 1.61
C TYR A 117 -1.04 -5.60 1.41
N PHE A 118 -1.63 -4.47 1.77
CA PHE A 118 -3.06 -4.29 1.60
C PHE A 118 -3.42 -2.89 1.09
N LYS A 119 -4.55 -2.83 0.41
CA LYS A 119 -5.26 -1.57 0.15
C LYS A 119 -6.72 -1.74 0.52
N VAL A 120 -7.34 -0.68 1.04
CA VAL A 120 -8.79 -0.59 1.21
C VAL A 120 -9.28 0.64 0.48
N VAL A 121 -10.36 0.47 -0.28
CA VAL A 121 -10.88 1.48 -1.19
C VAL A 121 -12.36 1.70 -0.90
N LEU A 122 -12.78 2.95 -0.89
CA LEU A 122 -14.16 3.38 -0.65
C LEU A 122 -14.51 4.54 -1.57
N ARG A 123 -15.70 4.52 -2.16
CA ARG A 123 -16.30 5.66 -2.85
C ARG A 123 -17.83 5.53 -2.91
N THR A 124 -18.50 6.58 -3.42
CA THR A 124 -19.90 6.48 -3.81
C THR A 124 -20.06 5.57 -5.03
N ARG A 125 -21.18 4.86 -5.14
CA ARG A 125 -21.46 3.99 -6.29
C ARG A 125 -21.59 4.78 -7.58
N SER A 126 -22.31 5.90 -7.54
CA SER A 126 -22.53 6.76 -8.71
C SER A 126 -21.22 7.44 -9.17
N GLY A 127 -20.33 7.81 -8.23
CA GLY A 127 -19.09 8.54 -8.53
C GLY A 127 -19.29 10.02 -8.86
N ASN A 128 -20.53 10.55 -8.81
CA ASN A 128 -20.87 11.94 -9.09
C ASN A 128 -22.04 12.44 -8.23
N SER A 129 -22.16 11.92 -7.03
CA SER A 129 -23.23 12.29 -6.09
C SER A 129 -23.11 13.71 -5.54
N GLY A 130 -21.89 14.26 -5.50
CA GLY A 130 -21.58 15.51 -4.83
C GLY A 130 -21.68 15.45 -3.31
N LYS A 131 -21.83 14.24 -2.73
CA LYS A 131 -21.98 14.00 -1.30
C LYS A 131 -20.65 13.54 -0.68
N ALA A 132 -20.38 13.95 0.53
CA ALA A 132 -19.36 13.31 1.35
C ALA A 132 -19.83 11.91 1.80
N VAL A 133 -18.93 10.94 1.91
CA VAL A 133 -19.28 9.55 2.27
C VAL A 133 -20.04 9.43 3.61
N GLY A 134 -19.80 10.34 4.56
CA GLY A 134 -20.56 10.39 5.83
C GLY A 134 -22.01 10.85 5.69
N GLN A 135 -22.41 11.32 4.52
CA GLN A 135 -23.79 11.75 4.19
C GLN A 135 -24.53 10.72 3.35
N CYS A 136 -23.88 9.62 3.00
CA CYS A 136 -24.42 8.59 2.13
C CYS A 136 -24.99 7.43 2.93
N GLY A 137 -26.07 6.86 2.43
CA GLY A 137 -26.58 5.57 2.90
C GLY A 137 -25.68 4.41 2.46
N SER A 138 -25.91 3.24 3.06
CA SER A 138 -25.11 2.04 2.74
C SER A 138 -25.27 1.56 1.29
N ASP A 139 -26.42 1.82 0.69
CA ASP A 139 -26.76 1.52 -0.71
C ASP A 139 -26.10 2.49 -1.71
N GLU A 140 -25.71 3.68 -1.25
CA GLU A 140 -25.01 4.68 -2.06
C GLU A 140 -23.49 4.47 -2.08
N LEU A 141 -22.96 3.62 -1.21
CA LEU A 141 -21.52 3.38 -1.05
C LEU A 141 -21.09 2.01 -1.57
N LYS A 142 -19.84 1.93 -2.00
CA LYS A 142 -19.15 0.68 -2.28
C LYS A 142 -17.73 0.71 -1.70
N ALA A 143 -17.32 -0.42 -1.15
CA ALA A 143 -15.98 -0.59 -0.62
C ALA A 143 -15.41 -1.95 -1.05
N ILE A 144 -14.09 -2.03 -1.13
CA ILE A 144 -13.37 -3.27 -1.43
C ILE A 144 -12.00 -3.22 -0.75
N GLY A 145 -11.49 -4.37 -0.39
CA GLY A 145 -10.14 -4.56 0.11
C GLY A 145 -9.31 -5.43 -0.82
N PHE A 146 -8.02 -5.32 -0.69
CA PHE A 146 -7.02 -6.15 -1.38
C PHE A 146 -5.99 -6.59 -0.37
N TRP A 147 -5.72 -7.90 -0.32
CA TRP A 147 -4.78 -8.49 0.62
C TRP A 147 -3.87 -9.46 -0.11
N LEU A 148 -2.60 -9.13 -0.20
CA LEU A 148 -1.61 -9.89 -0.94
C LEU A 148 -0.44 -10.27 -0.02
N GLU A 149 -0.06 -11.54 -0.06
CA GLU A 149 1.18 -12.01 0.55
C GLU A 149 2.39 -11.39 -0.18
N HIS A 150 3.44 -11.09 0.55
CA HIS A 150 4.65 -10.49 -0.03
C HIS A 150 5.56 -11.59 -0.61
N ARG A 151 5.35 -11.95 -1.88
CA ARG A 151 6.10 -12.98 -2.61
C ARG A 151 6.31 -12.60 -4.08
N ASN A 152 7.20 -13.28 -4.80
CA ASN A 152 7.61 -12.91 -6.16
C ASN A 152 6.90 -13.66 -7.29
N ASP A 153 6.15 -14.71 -6.98
CA ASP A 153 5.56 -15.65 -7.95
C ASP A 153 4.14 -15.28 -8.40
N TYR A 154 3.78 -14.00 -8.33
CA TYR A 154 2.50 -13.50 -8.82
C TYR A 154 2.50 -13.32 -10.35
N PRO A 155 1.32 -13.43 -11.00
CA PRO A 155 1.12 -12.92 -12.35
C PRO A 155 1.43 -11.42 -12.41
N GLN A 156 1.84 -10.94 -13.58
CA GLN A 156 2.11 -9.50 -13.78
C GLN A 156 0.84 -8.64 -13.73
N THR A 157 -0.32 -9.23 -14.00
CA THR A 157 -1.62 -8.55 -13.97
C THR A 157 -2.41 -8.93 -12.74
N PHE A 158 -3.13 -7.95 -12.18
CA PHE A 158 -3.99 -8.18 -11.03
C PHE A 158 -5.17 -9.10 -11.39
N SER A 159 -5.55 -9.96 -10.44
CA SER A 159 -6.71 -10.85 -10.52
C SER A 159 -7.66 -10.60 -9.35
N THR A 160 -8.96 -10.71 -9.59
CA THR A 160 -10.02 -10.50 -8.58
C THR A 160 -10.03 -11.51 -7.44
N GLU A 161 -9.29 -12.60 -7.54
CA GLU A 161 -9.14 -13.60 -6.45
C GLU A 161 -8.50 -13.03 -5.18
N TYR A 162 -7.73 -11.94 -5.33
CA TYR A 162 -7.08 -11.24 -4.19
C TYR A 162 -7.98 -10.19 -3.55
N CYS A 163 -9.20 -10.01 -4.05
CA CYS A 163 -10.18 -9.13 -3.43
C CYS A 163 -10.67 -9.70 -2.10
N LYS A 164 -10.83 -8.83 -1.14
CA LYS A 164 -11.36 -9.10 0.21
C LYS A 164 -12.35 -8.01 0.59
N SER A 165 -13.10 -8.23 1.65
CA SER A 165 -13.86 -7.15 2.28
C SER A 165 -12.94 -6.25 3.11
N VAL A 166 -13.35 -5.01 3.34
CA VAL A 166 -12.67 -4.11 4.28
C VAL A 166 -12.66 -4.72 5.69
N GLU A 167 -13.77 -5.33 6.11
CA GLU A 167 -13.89 -6.02 7.40
C GLU A 167 -12.84 -7.14 7.55
N TYR A 168 -12.58 -7.90 6.50
CA TYR A 168 -11.52 -8.92 6.52
C TYR A 168 -10.16 -8.30 6.86
N ILE A 169 -9.81 -7.17 6.22
CA ILE A 169 -8.53 -6.50 6.46
C ILE A 169 -8.48 -5.89 7.87
N GLU A 170 -9.60 -5.35 8.37
CA GLU A 170 -9.72 -4.90 9.76
C GLU A 170 -9.43 -6.03 10.74
N GLN A 171 -9.95 -7.23 10.49
CA GLN A 171 -9.69 -8.41 11.32
C GLN A 171 -8.23 -8.87 11.29
N GLN A 172 -7.56 -8.80 10.13
CA GLN A 172 -6.16 -9.18 10.02
C GLN A 172 -5.23 -8.18 10.68
N THR A 173 -5.53 -6.89 10.57
CA THR A 173 -4.62 -5.80 10.98
C THR A 173 -4.91 -5.26 12.37
N GLY A 174 -6.12 -5.45 12.89
CA GLY A 174 -6.60 -4.81 14.10
C GLY A 174 -6.92 -3.32 13.93
N PHE A 175 -6.80 -2.76 12.73
CA PHE A 175 -7.18 -1.38 12.45
C PHE A 175 -8.68 -1.25 12.20
N THR A 176 -9.19 -0.03 12.34
CA THR A 176 -10.53 0.34 11.89
C THR A 176 -10.42 1.33 10.75
N PHE A 177 -10.93 0.96 9.59
CA PHE A 177 -10.96 1.83 8.41
C PHE A 177 -12.33 2.48 8.27
N PHE A 178 -12.36 3.75 7.83
CA PHE A 178 -13.60 4.47 7.56
C PHE A 178 -14.62 4.36 8.71
N PRO A 179 -14.31 4.87 9.91
CA PRO A 179 -15.10 4.61 11.12
C PRO A 179 -16.55 5.13 11.04
N SER A 180 -16.81 6.14 10.21
CA SER A 180 -18.15 6.70 9.99
C SER A 180 -18.99 5.94 8.94
N VAL A 181 -18.41 4.93 8.27
CA VAL A 181 -19.09 4.17 7.22
C VAL A 181 -19.81 2.95 7.81
N PRO A 182 -21.06 2.66 7.40
CA PRO A 182 -21.82 1.52 7.90
C PRO A 182 -21.07 0.19 7.73
N LYS A 183 -21.23 -0.72 8.69
CA LYS A 183 -20.55 -2.04 8.67
C LYS A 183 -20.93 -2.87 7.45
N GLU A 184 -22.16 -2.73 6.96
CA GLU A 184 -22.66 -3.42 5.77
C GLU A 184 -21.83 -3.10 4.53
N VAL A 185 -21.38 -1.85 4.39
CA VAL A 185 -20.47 -1.43 3.31
C VAL A 185 -19.11 -2.09 3.43
N LYS A 186 -18.58 -2.20 4.65
CA LYS A 186 -17.27 -2.81 4.92
C LYS A 186 -17.25 -4.32 4.70
N LYS A 187 -18.41 -4.99 4.77
CA LYS A 187 -18.57 -6.42 4.48
C LYS A 187 -18.62 -6.75 3.00
N GLN A 188 -18.83 -5.73 2.16
CA GLN A 188 -18.90 -5.94 0.71
C GLN A 188 -17.56 -6.46 0.17
N CYS A 189 -17.66 -7.41 -0.76
CA CYS A 189 -16.57 -7.84 -1.61
C CYS A 189 -17.19 -8.22 -2.97
N THR A 190 -17.46 -7.22 -3.79
CA THR A 190 -18.10 -7.38 -5.10
C THR A 190 -17.16 -6.81 -6.17
N PRO A 191 -16.21 -7.62 -6.67
CA PRO A 191 -15.23 -7.16 -7.67
C PRO A 191 -15.87 -6.60 -8.93
N SER A 192 -17.05 -7.11 -9.34
CA SER A 192 -17.79 -6.64 -10.51
C SER A 192 -18.30 -5.19 -10.41
N ASP A 193 -18.33 -4.63 -9.21
CA ASP A 193 -18.68 -3.20 -9.02
C ASP A 193 -17.50 -2.27 -9.36
N TRP A 194 -16.31 -2.81 -9.62
CA TRP A 194 -15.05 -2.09 -9.82
C TRP A 194 -14.44 -2.41 -11.17
N VAL A 195 -13.65 -1.50 -11.69
CA VAL A 195 -12.77 -1.75 -12.84
C VAL A 195 -11.49 -2.42 -12.31
N LEU A 196 -11.38 -3.75 -12.49
CA LEU A 196 -10.26 -4.56 -11.97
C LEU A 196 -9.66 -5.47 -13.05
#